data_0a11d7f4ed8c916b5cb339d36ce1cd26
#
_entry.id   0a11d7f4ed8c916b5cb339d36ce1cd26
#
_cell.length_a   1.000
_cell.length_b   1.000
_cell.length_c   1.000
_cell.angle_alpha   90.00
_cell.angle_beta   90.00
_cell.angle_gamma   90.00
#
_symmetry.space_group_name_H-M   'P 1'
#
loop_
_entity.id
_entity.type
_entity.pdbx_description
1 polymer ?
#
loop_
_entity_poly.entity_id
_entity_poly.type
_entity_poly.pdbx_seq_one_letter_code
_entity_poly.pdbx_strand_id
1 'polypeptide(L)'
;MAKKRRKLNKEFEKKIYSSKKNVELVLAKIYDIDDEDIQKEYMSAFNEVVYLYDELKENYQQKGFDEDSEDLLVNYKNAFNIFESEFEI
;
A
#
# COMPACT_ATOMS: atom_id res chain seq x y z
N MET A 1 -11.82 33.60 -5.01
CA MET A 1 -11.07 32.57 -5.74
C MET A 1 -11.54 31.18 -5.34
N ALA A 2 -11.96 30.38 -6.29
CA ALA A 2 -12.45 29.05 -5.98
C ALA A 2 -11.28 28.10 -5.70
N LYS A 3 -11.33 27.42 -4.57
CA LYS A 3 -10.35 26.38 -4.30
C LYS A 3 -10.62 25.19 -5.22
N LYS A 4 -9.58 24.67 -5.83
CA LYS A 4 -9.68 23.47 -6.62
C LYS A 4 -10.05 22.31 -5.69
N ARG A 5 -11.23 21.75 -5.89
CA ARG A 5 -11.69 20.64 -5.06
C ARG A 5 -11.02 19.34 -5.51
N ARG A 6 -10.69 18.52 -4.53
CA ARG A 6 -10.22 17.16 -4.83
C ARG A 6 -11.39 16.38 -5.42
N LYS A 7 -11.11 15.62 -6.45
CA LYS A 7 -12.09 14.71 -7.02
C LYS A 7 -12.15 13.46 -6.16
N LEU A 8 -13.32 13.17 -5.62
CA LEU A 8 -13.52 12.01 -4.76
C LEU A 8 -14.08 10.85 -5.57
N ASN A 9 -13.64 9.64 -5.23
CA ASN A 9 -14.12 8.42 -5.87
C ASN A 9 -14.27 7.34 -4.79
N LYS A 10 -15.52 7.05 -4.45
CA LYS A 10 -15.83 6.12 -3.35
C LYS A 10 -15.33 4.70 -3.63
N GLU A 11 -15.39 4.26 -4.87
CA GLU A 11 -14.89 2.94 -5.25
C GLU A 11 -13.38 2.86 -5.04
N PHE A 12 -12.67 3.92 -5.42
CA PHE A 12 -11.24 3.97 -5.25
C PHE A 12 -10.87 4.03 -3.77
N GLU A 13 -11.63 4.76 -2.97
CA GLU A 13 -11.43 4.81 -1.52
C GLU A 13 -11.56 3.43 -0.88
N LYS A 14 -12.51 2.63 -1.35
CA LYS A 14 -12.65 1.24 -0.88
C LYS A 14 -11.42 0.41 -1.22
N LYS A 15 -10.84 0.62 -2.38
CA LYS A 15 -9.61 -0.08 -2.78
C LYS A 15 -8.43 0.33 -1.92
N ILE A 16 -8.30 1.61 -1.59
CA ILE A 16 -7.27 2.09 -0.67
C ILE A 16 -7.47 1.49 0.72
N TYR A 17 -8.71 1.45 1.19
CA TYR A 17 -9.03 0.88 2.50
C TYR A 17 -8.70 -0.61 2.55
N SER A 18 -9.05 -1.37 1.50
CA SER A 18 -8.68 -2.78 1.41
C SER A 18 -7.18 -2.97 1.40
N SER A 19 -6.46 -2.10 0.68
CA SER A 19 -5.00 -2.13 0.64
C SER A 19 -4.40 -1.87 2.01
N LYS A 20 -4.95 -0.90 2.75
CA LYS A 20 -4.53 -0.61 4.12
C LYS A 20 -4.66 -1.85 5.00
N LYS A 21 -5.78 -2.54 4.93
CA LYS A 21 -6.01 -3.75 5.72
C LYS A 21 -5.04 -4.85 5.37
N ASN A 22 -4.76 -5.03 4.08
CA ASN A 22 -3.81 -6.03 3.63
C ASN A 22 -2.40 -5.73 4.13
N VAL A 23 -1.98 -4.47 4.07
CA VAL A 23 -0.68 -4.04 4.59
C VAL A 23 -0.60 -4.30 6.09
N GLU A 24 -1.61 -3.91 6.84
CA GLU A 24 -1.65 -4.12 8.28
C GLU A 24 -1.60 -5.60 8.66
N LEU A 25 -2.32 -6.43 7.91
CA LEU A 25 -2.36 -7.86 8.16
C LEU A 25 -0.97 -8.49 7.96
N VAL A 26 -0.29 -8.14 6.87
CA VAL A 26 1.05 -8.65 6.60
C VAL A 26 2.04 -8.15 7.64
N LEU A 27 1.97 -6.87 8.03
CA LEU A 27 2.84 -6.33 9.06
C LEU A 27 2.67 -7.09 10.37
N ALA A 28 1.43 -7.39 10.76
CA ALA A 28 1.17 -8.17 11.97
C ALA A 28 1.81 -9.56 11.89
N LYS A 29 1.73 -10.20 10.74
CA LYS A 29 2.35 -11.51 10.53
C LYS A 29 3.87 -11.44 10.59
N ILE A 30 4.47 -10.38 10.03
CA ILE A 30 5.91 -10.19 10.08
C ILE A 30 6.37 -9.98 11.51
N TYR A 31 5.66 -9.15 12.28
CA TYR A 31 6.00 -8.92 13.68
C TYR A 31 5.87 -10.18 14.54
N ASP A 32 5.08 -11.15 14.09
CA ASP A 32 4.90 -12.41 14.79
C ASP A 32 5.98 -13.45 14.49
N ILE A 33 6.91 -13.14 13.60
CA ILE A 33 8.03 -14.03 13.28
C ILE A 33 9.02 -14.02 14.43
N ASP A 34 9.31 -15.21 14.98
CA ASP A 34 10.18 -15.35 16.13
C ASP A 34 11.66 -15.14 15.82
N ASP A 35 12.10 -15.53 14.63
CA ASP A 35 13.50 -15.40 14.21
C ASP A 35 13.78 -13.97 13.77
N GLU A 36 14.67 -13.28 14.47
CA GLU A 36 14.98 -11.87 14.17
C GLU A 36 15.57 -11.66 12.78
N ASP A 37 16.41 -12.56 12.32
CA ASP A 37 17.04 -12.42 11.01
C ASP A 37 16.01 -12.59 9.88
N ILE A 38 15.14 -13.57 10.03
CA ILE A 38 14.04 -13.79 9.11
C ILE A 38 13.07 -12.62 9.12
N GLN A 39 12.73 -12.14 10.31
CA GLN A 39 11.85 -10.99 10.46
C GLN A 39 12.41 -9.76 9.74
N LYS A 40 13.71 -9.49 9.88
CA LYS A 40 14.36 -8.36 9.21
C LYS A 40 14.33 -8.52 7.69
N GLU A 41 14.55 -9.73 7.21
CA GLU A 41 14.50 -10.01 5.78
C GLU A 41 13.11 -9.73 5.20
N TYR A 42 12.08 -10.21 5.88
CA TYR A 42 10.70 -10.00 5.46
C TYR A 42 10.34 -8.51 5.51
N MET A 43 10.74 -7.83 6.59
CA MET A 43 10.45 -6.42 6.75
C MET A 43 11.15 -5.58 5.69
N SER A 44 12.41 -5.88 5.38
CA SER A 44 13.15 -5.18 4.33
C SER A 44 12.47 -5.32 2.98
N ALA A 45 12.01 -6.52 2.66
CA ALA A 45 11.31 -6.77 1.40
C ALA A 45 9.95 -6.06 1.36
N PHE A 46 9.25 -6.04 2.49
CA PHE A 46 7.92 -5.44 2.56
C PHE A 46 7.94 -3.92 2.61
N ASN A 47 9.06 -3.31 2.97
CA ASN A 47 9.18 -1.84 3.02
C ASN A 47 8.80 -1.16 1.71
N GLU A 48 9.16 -1.77 0.58
CA GLU A 48 8.78 -1.23 -0.72
C GLU A 48 7.27 -1.20 -0.92
N VAL A 49 6.59 -2.26 -0.48
CA VAL A 49 5.13 -2.33 -0.56
C VAL A 49 4.50 -1.23 0.29
N VAL A 50 5.00 -1.04 1.51
CA VAL A 50 4.52 0.01 2.41
C VAL A 50 4.75 1.39 1.79
N TYR A 51 5.92 1.62 1.22
CA TYR A 51 6.23 2.89 0.57
C TYR A 51 5.26 3.20 -0.57
N LEU A 52 4.99 2.22 -1.41
CA LEU A 52 4.07 2.41 -2.53
C LEU A 52 2.63 2.61 -2.06
N TYR A 53 2.24 1.93 -0.99
CA TYR A 53 0.95 2.16 -0.37
C TYR A 53 0.84 3.60 0.16
N ASP A 54 1.89 4.08 0.83
CA ASP A 54 1.90 5.45 1.37
C ASP A 54 1.81 6.49 0.26
N GLU A 55 2.51 6.28 -0.85
CA GLU A 55 2.41 7.18 -2.00
C GLU A 55 0.98 7.23 -2.56
N LEU A 56 0.34 6.07 -2.68
CA LEU A 56 -1.04 5.98 -3.14
C LEU A 56 -1.98 6.74 -2.22
N LYS A 57 -1.84 6.51 -0.92
CA LYS A 57 -2.68 7.15 0.09
C LYS A 57 -2.49 8.67 0.10
N GLU A 58 -1.24 9.13 0.12
CA GLU A 58 -0.93 10.55 0.16
C GLU A 58 -1.39 11.27 -1.09
N ASN A 59 -1.20 10.68 -2.26
CA ASN A 59 -1.67 11.26 -3.50
C ASN A 59 -3.18 11.48 -3.46
N TYR A 60 -3.91 10.47 -2.98
CA TYR A 60 -5.35 10.59 -2.89
C TYR A 60 -5.78 11.64 -1.87
N GLN A 61 -5.10 11.73 -0.73
CA GLN A 61 -5.42 12.71 0.30
C GLN A 61 -5.19 14.14 -0.18
N GLN A 62 -4.15 14.35 -0.98
CA GLN A 62 -3.78 15.69 -1.45
C GLN A 62 -4.51 16.10 -2.72
N LYS A 63 -4.64 15.20 -3.68
CA LYS A 63 -5.15 15.50 -5.01
C LYS A 63 -6.50 14.87 -5.32
N GLY A 64 -6.91 13.89 -4.52
CA GLY A 64 -8.08 13.10 -4.79
C GLY A 64 -7.81 12.09 -5.91
N PHE A 65 -8.87 11.68 -6.59
CA PHE A 65 -8.75 10.74 -7.70
C PHE A 65 -8.33 11.49 -8.95
N ASP A 66 -7.12 11.24 -9.41
CA ASP A 66 -6.55 11.89 -10.58
C ASP A 66 -5.98 10.87 -11.57
N GLU A 67 -5.31 11.35 -12.60
CA GLU A 67 -4.76 10.49 -13.66
C GLU A 67 -3.68 9.52 -13.17
N ASP A 68 -3.01 9.86 -12.05
CA ASP A 68 -1.95 9.02 -11.49
C ASP A 68 -2.48 7.97 -10.51
N SER A 69 -3.71 8.12 -10.05
CA SER A 69 -4.26 7.29 -8.97
C SER A 69 -4.27 5.80 -9.30
N GLU A 70 -4.74 5.44 -10.48
CA GLU A 70 -4.81 4.04 -10.88
C GLU A 70 -3.43 3.42 -11.06
N ASP A 71 -2.48 4.20 -11.61
CA ASP A 71 -1.10 3.73 -11.78
C ASP A 71 -0.45 3.47 -10.42
N LEU A 72 -0.67 4.35 -9.45
CA LEU A 72 -0.16 4.16 -8.10
C LEU A 72 -0.74 2.90 -7.45
N LEU A 73 -2.03 2.65 -7.67
CA LEU A 73 -2.66 1.44 -7.16
C LEU A 73 -2.07 0.19 -7.81
N VAL A 74 -1.86 0.21 -9.13
CA VAL A 74 -1.26 -0.91 -9.85
C VAL A 74 0.15 -1.17 -9.36
N ASN A 75 0.95 -0.11 -9.18
CA ASN A 75 2.31 -0.24 -8.67
C ASN A 75 2.34 -0.89 -7.29
N TYR A 76 1.45 -0.47 -6.40
CA TYR A 76 1.31 -1.07 -5.09
C TYR A 76 0.93 -2.55 -5.19
N LYS A 77 -0.07 -2.87 -6.00
CA LYS A 77 -0.54 -4.25 -6.14
C LYS A 77 0.53 -5.16 -6.71
N ASN A 78 1.28 -4.68 -7.70
CA ASN A 78 2.37 -5.46 -8.29
C ASN A 78 3.45 -5.76 -7.25
N ALA A 79 3.85 -4.76 -6.47
CA ALA A 79 4.84 -4.97 -5.42
C ALA A 79 4.34 -5.94 -4.36
N PHE A 80 3.07 -5.85 -3.97
CA PHE A 80 2.46 -6.75 -3.02
C PHE A 80 2.46 -8.19 -3.54
N ASN A 81 2.08 -8.39 -4.80
CA ASN A 81 2.06 -9.70 -5.42
C ASN A 81 3.47 -10.32 -5.51
N ILE A 82 4.47 -9.51 -5.85
CA ILE A 82 5.85 -9.97 -5.90
C ILE A 82 6.29 -10.41 -4.50
N PHE A 83 5.97 -9.61 -3.49
CA PHE A 83 6.29 -9.97 -2.11
C PHE A 83 5.65 -11.32 -1.73
N GLU A 84 4.36 -11.49 -2.03
CA GLU A 84 3.65 -12.72 -1.70
C GLU A 84 4.23 -13.94 -2.42
N SER A 85 4.73 -13.76 -3.64
CA SER A 85 5.31 -14.87 -4.40
C SER A 85 6.68 -15.28 -3.88
N GLU A 86 7.42 -14.37 -3.25
CA GLU A 86 8.76 -14.62 -2.74
C GLU A 86 8.77 -15.03 -1.26
N PHE A 87 7.79 -14.56 -0.50
CA PHE A 87 7.74 -14.79 0.95
C PHE A 87 6.40 -15.40 1.33
N GLU A 88 6.44 -16.57 1.92
CA GLU A 88 5.23 -17.21 2.42
C GLU A 88 4.83 -16.60 3.76
N ILE A 89 3.63 -16.04 3.78
CA ILE A 89 3.16 -15.39 5.00
C ILE A 89 1.68 -15.68 5.25
#